data_655353b56df56a0c1c15a4bec097a0d4
#
_entry.id   655353b56df56a0c1c15a4bec097a0d4
#
_cell.length_a   1.000
_cell.length_b   1.000
_cell.length_c   1.000
_cell.angle_alpha   90.00
_cell.angle_beta   90.00
_cell.angle_gamma   90.00
#
_symmetry.space_group_name_H-M   'P 1'
#
loop_
_entity.id
_entity.type
_entity.pdbx_description
1 polymer ?
#
loop_
_entity_poly.entity_id
_entity_poly.type
_entity_poly.pdbx_seq_one_letter_code
_entity_poly.pdbx_strand_id
1 'polypeptide(L)'
;NIPLLTLVDVPGFLPGVEQEHGGIIRSGAKLLYAYSEATVPRVCVVIRKAYGGAYIVMDSMGLGADKLFAWPSAEIAVMGAEGAVDVIHRKELKDSDNPEELKQKFVDEYNDKFSNPDIAAKLGLVDKIIKPSETRKVVTEAFKELVNKTNVGDKHGNIPL
;
A
#
# COMPACT_ATOMS: atom_id res chain seq x y z
N ASN A 1 -4.29 -18.04 -17.02
CA ASN A 1 -5.47 -17.34 -16.44
C ASN A 1 -5.72 -17.80 -15.00
N ILE A 2 -4.86 -17.39 -14.07
CA ILE A 2 -5.03 -17.65 -12.63
C ILE A 2 -5.27 -16.32 -11.95
N PRO A 3 -6.35 -16.15 -11.16
CA PRO A 3 -6.59 -14.93 -10.38
C PRO A 3 -5.45 -14.66 -9.39
N LEU A 4 -5.20 -13.40 -9.11
CA LEU A 4 -4.14 -12.97 -8.20
C LEU A 4 -4.75 -12.44 -6.89
N LEU A 5 -4.23 -12.94 -5.77
CA LEU A 5 -4.48 -12.40 -4.44
C LEU A 5 -3.16 -11.81 -3.91
N THR A 6 -3.15 -10.51 -3.66
CA THR A 6 -2.02 -9.80 -3.07
C THR A 6 -2.32 -9.49 -1.61
N LEU A 7 -1.47 -9.97 -0.71
CA LEU A 7 -1.54 -9.63 0.73
C LEU A 7 -0.42 -8.63 1.03
N VAL A 8 -0.80 -7.42 1.47
CA VAL A 8 0.14 -6.30 1.63
C VAL A 8 0.49 -6.08 3.08
N ASP A 9 1.79 -6.18 3.38
CA ASP A 9 2.43 -5.69 4.59
C ASP A 9 3.83 -5.18 4.21
N VAL A 10 3.91 -3.96 3.70
CA VAL A 10 5.14 -3.41 3.13
C VAL A 10 5.45 -2.03 3.69
N PRO A 11 6.56 -1.88 4.45
CA PRO A 11 6.95 -0.60 5.03
C PRO A 11 7.70 0.32 4.06
N GLY A 12 8.12 -0.19 2.91
CA GLY A 12 8.92 0.54 1.92
C GLY A 12 9.89 -0.36 1.16
N PHE A 13 10.58 0.21 0.19
CA PHE A 13 11.77 -0.41 -0.38
C PHE A 13 12.91 -0.33 0.64
N LEU A 14 13.67 -1.41 0.78
CA LEU A 14 14.82 -1.43 1.69
C LEU A 14 15.87 -0.42 1.18
N PRO A 15 16.23 0.61 1.97
CA PRO A 15 17.25 1.58 1.57
C PRO A 15 18.66 0.98 1.75
N GLY A 16 19.60 1.49 0.98
CA GLY A 16 21.01 1.15 1.11
C GLY A 16 21.74 1.08 -0.23
N VAL A 17 23.04 1.28 -0.19
CA VAL A 17 23.90 1.31 -1.39
C VAL A 17 23.87 -0.02 -2.14
N GLU A 18 23.96 -1.13 -1.40
CA GLU A 18 23.92 -2.48 -1.99
C GLU A 18 22.57 -2.78 -2.65
N GLN A 19 21.47 -2.37 -2.02
CA GLN A 19 20.11 -2.55 -2.54
C GLN A 19 19.90 -1.73 -3.81
N GLU A 20 20.39 -0.50 -3.85
CA GLU A 20 20.30 0.35 -5.02
C GLU A 20 21.19 -0.16 -6.16
N HIS A 21 22.43 -0.55 -5.88
CA HIS A 21 23.29 -1.20 -6.88
C HIS A 21 22.73 -2.55 -7.34
N GLY A 22 22.06 -3.29 -6.46
CA GLY A 22 21.35 -4.52 -6.77
C GLY A 22 20.08 -4.30 -7.61
N GLY A 23 19.66 -3.04 -7.82
CA GLY A 23 18.54 -2.68 -8.68
C GLY A 23 17.17 -2.89 -8.05
N ILE A 24 17.02 -2.67 -6.72
CA ILE A 24 15.75 -2.85 -6.00
C ILE A 24 14.61 -2.02 -6.64
N ILE A 25 14.88 -0.77 -7.01
CA ILE A 25 13.88 0.11 -7.63
C ILE A 25 13.52 -0.38 -9.03
N ARG A 26 14.49 -0.87 -9.80
CA ARG A 26 14.24 -1.49 -11.10
C ARG A 26 13.39 -2.76 -10.98
N SER A 27 13.67 -3.58 -9.98
CA SER A 27 12.85 -4.77 -9.69
C SER A 27 11.42 -4.39 -9.28
N GLY A 28 11.26 -3.34 -8.50
CA GLY A 28 9.96 -2.76 -8.17
C GLY A 28 9.22 -2.26 -9.41
N ALA A 29 9.91 -1.59 -10.33
CA ALA A 29 9.33 -1.16 -11.60
C ALA A 29 8.87 -2.34 -12.48
N LYS A 30 9.61 -3.45 -12.47
CA LYS A 30 9.17 -4.69 -13.16
C LYS A 30 7.91 -5.29 -12.55
N LEU A 31 7.80 -5.28 -11.23
CA LEU A 31 6.60 -5.75 -10.52
C LEU A 31 5.40 -4.87 -10.85
N LEU A 32 5.57 -3.55 -10.80
CA LEU A 32 4.54 -2.58 -11.19
C LEU A 32 4.05 -2.85 -12.62
N TYR A 33 4.98 -3.04 -13.55
CA TYR A 33 4.66 -3.35 -14.94
C TYR A 33 3.89 -4.68 -15.05
N ALA A 34 4.31 -5.72 -14.35
CA ALA A 34 3.65 -7.02 -14.37
C ALA A 34 2.20 -6.94 -13.87
N TYR A 35 1.93 -6.20 -12.81
CA TYR A 35 0.56 -5.96 -12.36
C TYR A 35 -0.26 -5.15 -13.37
N SER A 36 0.33 -4.12 -13.96
CA SER A 36 -0.36 -3.29 -14.96
C SER A 36 -0.76 -4.09 -16.21
N GLU A 37 0.07 -5.06 -16.62
CA GLU A 37 -0.20 -5.94 -17.76
C GLU A 37 -1.14 -7.12 -17.42
N ALA A 38 -1.35 -7.42 -16.14
CA ALA A 38 -2.16 -8.57 -15.74
C ALA A 38 -3.64 -8.34 -16.06
N THR A 39 -4.18 -9.20 -16.92
CA THR A 39 -5.60 -9.16 -17.34
C THR A 39 -6.52 -10.05 -16.52
N VAL A 40 -5.96 -10.84 -15.60
CA VAL A 40 -6.72 -11.72 -14.71
C VAL A 40 -7.39 -10.94 -13.56
N PRO A 41 -8.40 -11.50 -12.89
CA PRO A 41 -8.94 -10.93 -11.66
C PRO A 41 -7.84 -10.69 -10.61
N ARG A 42 -7.82 -9.49 -10.04
CA ARG A 42 -6.84 -9.06 -9.05
C ARG A 42 -7.54 -8.53 -7.81
N VAL A 43 -7.28 -9.17 -6.68
CA VAL A 43 -7.79 -8.77 -5.37
C VAL A 43 -6.63 -8.49 -4.44
N CYS A 44 -6.62 -7.31 -3.84
CA CYS A 44 -5.60 -6.88 -2.89
C CYS A 44 -6.18 -6.78 -1.48
N VAL A 45 -5.43 -7.20 -0.46
CA VAL A 45 -5.80 -7.05 0.95
C VAL A 45 -4.63 -6.44 1.71
N VAL A 46 -4.81 -5.24 2.24
CA VAL A 46 -3.83 -4.60 3.13
C VAL A 46 -4.04 -5.13 4.54
N ILE A 47 -3.05 -5.88 5.04
CA ILE A 47 -3.13 -6.54 6.35
C ILE A 47 -2.49 -5.71 7.47
N ARG A 48 -1.47 -4.90 7.14
CA ARG A 48 -0.80 -4.00 8.09
C ARG A 48 -0.23 -2.79 7.37
N LYS A 49 1.07 -2.73 7.14
CA LYS A 49 1.75 -1.57 6.54
C LYS A 49 1.59 -1.53 5.02
N ALA A 50 1.31 -0.35 4.50
CA ALA A 50 1.21 -0.06 3.08
C ALA A 50 1.74 1.36 2.84
N TYR A 51 3.08 1.50 2.70
CA TYR A 51 3.71 2.81 2.67
C TYR A 51 4.32 3.14 1.31
N GLY A 52 3.98 4.35 0.84
CA GLY A 52 4.63 5.03 -0.27
C GLY A 52 4.66 4.25 -1.57
N GLY A 53 5.76 4.37 -2.31
CA GLY A 53 5.93 3.71 -3.61
C GLY A 53 5.90 2.19 -3.55
N ALA A 54 6.37 1.60 -2.45
CA ALA A 54 6.34 0.15 -2.27
C ALA A 54 4.90 -0.39 -2.18
N TYR A 55 3.99 0.33 -1.51
CA TYR A 55 2.57 0.01 -1.54
C TYR A 55 1.98 0.11 -2.95
N ILE A 56 2.34 1.17 -3.69
CA ILE A 56 1.80 1.37 -5.05
C ILE A 56 2.08 0.16 -5.92
N VAL A 57 3.31 -0.37 -5.90
CA VAL A 57 3.70 -1.53 -6.73
C VAL A 57 3.11 -2.86 -6.26
N MET A 58 2.53 -2.92 -5.07
CA MET A 58 1.89 -4.12 -4.52
C MET A 58 0.39 -4.20 -4.87
N ASP A 59 0.07 -4.05 -6.15
CA ASP A 59 -1.29 -4.17 -6.69
C ASP A 59 -2.28 -3.22 -6.03
N SER A 60 -1.91 -1.94 -5.95
CA SER A 60 -2.79 -0.90 -5.41
C SER A 60 -3.98 -0.61 -6.33
N MET A 61 -5.00 0.07 -5.80
CA MET A 61 -6.14 0.54 -6.59
C MET A 61 -5.69 1.42 -7.76
N GLY A 62 -4.64 2.24 -7.56
CA GLY A 62 -4.05 3.09 -8.61
C GLY A 62 -3.39 2.31 -9.76
N LEU A 63 -3.00 1.05 -9.54
CA LEU A 63 -2.54 0.13 -10.58
C LEU A 63 -3.66 -0.67 -11.25
N GLY A 64 -4.91 -0.39 -10.87
CA GLY A 64 -6.07 -1.06 -11.43
C GLY A 64 -6.37 -2.42 -10.80
N ALA A 65 -6.09 -2.62 -9.50
CA ALA A 65 -6.66 -3.74 -8.76
C ALA A 65 -8.19 -3.72 -8.89
N ASP A 66 -8.81 -4.88 -9.07
CA ASP A 66 -10.27 -4.94 -9.24
C ASP A 66 -11.01 -4.74 -7.92
N LYS A 67 -10.42 -5.20 -6.81
CA LYS A 67 -10.93 -5.01 -5.45
C LYS A 67 -9.77 -4.82 -4.49
N LEU A 68 -9.91 -3.87 -3.59
CA LEU A 68 -8.95 -3.63 -2.51
C LEU A 68 -9.65 -3.59 -1.16
N PHE A 69 -9.25 -4.48 -0.28
CA PHE A 69 -9.73 -4.56 1.09
C PHE A 69 -8.63 -4.18 2.07
N ALA A 70 -9.00 -3.73 3.25
CA ALA A 70 -8.06 -3.46 4.33
C ALA A 70 -8.55 -4.06 5.65
N TRP A 71 -7.61 -4.53 6.48
CA TRP A 71 -7.93 -4.85 7.86
C TRP A 71 -8.00 -3.58 8.70
N PRO A 72 -8.69 -3.59 9.87
CA PRO A 72 -8.71 -2.44 10.78
C PRO A 72 -7.32 -2.01 11.27
N SER A 73 -6.35 -2.93 11.24
CA SER A 73 -4.94 -2.69 11.58
C SER A 73 -4.11 -2.13 10.42
N ALA A 74 -4.72 -1.87 9.27
CA ALA A 74 -3.99 -1.37 8.12
C ALA A 74 -3.56 0.08 8.31
N GLU A 75 -2.32 0.35 7.94
CA GLU A 75 -1.72 1.68 7.94
C GLU A 75 -1.38 2.04 6.49
N ILE A 76 -2.19 2.90 5.87
CA ILE A 76 -2.00 3.30 4.48
C ILE A 76 -1.56 4.75 4.45
N ALA A 77 -0.29 5.01 4.14
CA ALA A 77 0.31 6.33 4.22
C ALA A 77 1.49 6.49 3.24
N VAL A 78 1.97 7.73 3.10
CA VAL A 78 3.19 8.02 2.32
C VAL A 78 4.42 7.41 2.99
N MET A 79 4.49 7.48 4.33
CA MET A 79 5.55 6.90 5.15
C MET A 79 5.02 6.64 6.57
N GLY A 80 5.78 5.86 7.35
CA GLY A 80 5.43 5.62 8.76
C GLY A 80 5.47 6.90 9.59
N ALA A 81 4.63 6.97 10.62
CA ALA A 81 4.42 8.17 11.43
C ALA A 81 5.71 8.71 12.07
N GLU A 82 6.56 7.85 12.61
CA GLU A 82 7.82 8.28 13.24
C GLU A 82 8.74 9.02 12.26
N GLY A 83 8.92 8.45 11.05
CA GLY A 83 9.73 9.08 10.01
C GLY A 83 9.11 10.37 9.48
N ALA A 84 7.78 10.42 9.35
CA ALA A 84 7.07 11.61 8.92
C ALA A 84 7.25 12.76 9.93
N VAL A 85 7.08 12.47 11.22
CA VAL A 85 7.25 13.43 12.31
C VAL A 85 8.67 13.98 12.38
N ASP A 86 9.68 13.11 12.23
CA ASP A 86 11.10 13.54 12.22
C ASP A 86 11.43 14.49 11.06
N VAL A 87 10.69 14.41 9.95
CA VAL A 87 10.87 15.30 8.80
C VAL A 87 10.06 16.58 8.97
N ILE A 88 8.77 16.45 9.29
CA ILE A 88 7.82 17.57 9.31
C ILE A 88 8.07 18.48 10.51
N HIS A 89 8.29 17.91 11.69
CA HIS A 89 8.40 18.61 12.97
C HIS A 89 9.85 18.72 13.49
N ARG A 90 10.83 18.62 12.58
CA ARG A 90 12.25 18.62 12.93
C ARG A 90 12.68 19.81 13.78
N LYS A 91 12.11 21.00 13.50
CA LYS A 91 12.47 22.23 14.26
C LYS A 91 11.84 22.22 15.64
N GLU A 92 10.54 21.93 15.71
CA GLU A 92 9.81 21.89 16.97
C GLU A 92 10.40 20.87 17.95
N LEU A 93 10.78 19.69 17.42
CA LEU A 93 11.44 18.65 18.22
C LEU A 93 12.81 19.10 18.75
N LYS A 94 13.59 19.81 17.92
CA LYS A 94 14.91 20.31 18.31
C LYS A 94 14.84 21.42 19.38
N ASP A 95 13.81 22.26 19.31
CA ASP A 95 13.65 23.42 20.19
C ASP A 95 12.82 23.09 21.44
N SER A 96 12.39 21.84 21.61
CA SER A 96 11.58 21.39 22.75
C SER A 96 12.42 20.98 23.96
N ASP A 97 11.92 21.31 25.14
CA ASP A 97 12.50 20.84 26.43
C ASP A 97 12.24 19.33 26.67
N ASN A 98 11.22 18.76 26.03
CA ASN A 98 10.90 17.32 26.10
C ASN A 98 10.60 16.76 24.68
N PRO A 99 11.63 16.50 23.87
CA PRO A 99 11.45 16.07 22.48
C PRO A 99 10.72 14.73 22.33
N GLU A 100 10.92 13.79 23.25
CA GLU A 100 10.33 12.44 23.16
C GLU A 100 8.81 12.48 23.37
N GLU A 101 8.33 13.20 24.36
CA GLU A 101 6.90 13.36 24.62
C GLU A 101 6.22 14.11 23.47
N LEU A 102 6.85 15.18 22.99
CA LEU A 102 6.34 15.94 21.86
C LEU A 102 6.31 15.10 20.58
N LYS A 103 7.34 14.29 20.35
CA LYS A 103 7.38 13.36 19.21
C LYS A 103 6.23 12.36 19.28
N GLN A 104 6.00 11.74 20.44
CA GLN A 104 4.90 10.78 20.60
C GLN A 104 3.54 11.42 20.31
N LYS A 105 3.32 12.63 20.78
CA LYS A 105 2.09 13.40 20.50
C LYS A 105 1.90 13.59 18.98
N PHE A 106 2.94 14.01 18.27
CA PHE A 106 2.86 14.20 16.81
C PHE A 106 2.68 12.89 16.05
N VAL A 107 3.26 11.80 16.54
CA VAL A 107 3.06 10.45 15.97
C VAL A 107 1.60 10.02 16.10
N ASP A 108 1.00 10.22 17.27
CA ASP A 108 -0.41 9.88 17.50
C ASP A 108 -1.33 10.73 16.60
N GLU A 109 -1.08 12.04 16.51
CA GLU A 109 -1.83 12.94 15.62
C GLU A 109 -1.67 12.56 14.13
N TYR A 110 -0.48 12.12 13.72
CA TYR A 110 -0.22 11.68 12.36
C TYR A 110 -0.97 10.39 12.04
N ASN A 111 -0.95 9.42 12.96
CA ASN A 111 -1.66 8.16 12.80
C ASN A 111 -3.17 8.38 12.66
N ASP A 112 -3.75 9.23 13.48
CA ASP A 112 -5.17 9.55 13.41
C ASP A 112 -5.56 10.20 12.08
N LYS A 113 -4.69 11.04 11.53
CA LYS A 113 -4.97 11.81 10.31
C LYS A 113 -4.63 11.08 9.01
N PHE A 114 -3.58 10.24 9.00
CA PHE A 114 -2.99 9.77 7.74
C PHE A 114 -2.80 8.26 7.66
N SER A 115 -2.70 7.54 8.79
CA SER A 115 -2.43 6.10 8.76
C SER A 115 -3.69 5.25 8.96
N ASN A 116 -4.85 5.85 9.01
CA ASN A 116 -6.11 5.19 9.30
C ASN A 116 -6.76 4.64 8.01
N PRO A 117 -7.13 3.35 7.93
CA PRO A 117 -7.77 2.77 6.76
C PRO A 117 -9.14 3.38 6.43
N ASP A 118 -9.85 3.96 7.41
CA ASP A 118 -11.12 4.67 7.17
C ASP A 118 -10.94 5.89 6.27
N ILE A 119 -9.80 6.58 6.39
CA ILE A 119 -9.47 7.72 5.54
C ILE A 119 -9.21 7.24 4.12
N ALA A 120 -8.44 6.16 3.95
CA ALA A 120 -8.19 5.56 2.64
C ALA A 120 -9.50 5.08 1.98
N ALA A 121 -10.43 4.53 2.75
CA ALA A 121 -11.76 4.13 2.25
C ALA A 121 -12.59 5.36 1.82
N LYS A 122 -12.59 6.44 2.58
CA LYS A 122 -13.27 7.70 2.21
C LYS A 122 -12.72 8.33 0.93
N LEU A 123 -11.42 8.13 0.67
CA LEU A 123 -10.75 8.59 -0.56
C LEU A 123 -10.93 7.64 -1.76
N GLY A 124 -11.63 6.52 -1.59
CA GLY A 124 -11.83 5.52 -2.64
C GLY A 124 -10.60 4.67 -2.94
N LEU A 125 -9.61 4.65 -2.05
CA LEU A 125 -8.41 3.82 -2.19
C LEU A 125 -8.61 2.41 -1.63
N VAL A 126 -9.66 2.19 -0.85
CA VAL A 126 -10.07 0.91 -0.25
C VAL A 126 -11.56 0.74 -0.46
N ASP A 127 -12.00 -0.38 -1.01
CA ASP A 127 -13.42 -0.67 -1.23
C ASP A 127 -14.16 -0.94 0.08
N LYS A 128 -13.49 -1.68 0.99
CA LYS A 128 -14.10 -2.08 2.26
C LYS A 128 -13.06 -2.45 3.30
N ILE A 129 -13.32 -2.05 4.55
CA ILE A 129 -12.58 -2.54 5.72
C ILE A 129 -13.24 -3.83 6.20
N ILE A 130 -12.46 -4.90 6.35
CA ILE A 130 -12.92 -6.24 6.69
C ILE A 130 -12.17 -6.80 7.90
N LYS A 131 -12.84 -7.57 8.73
CA LYS A 131 -12.16 -8.27 9.83
C LYS A 131 -11.25 -9.38 9.28
N PRO A 132 -10.12 -9.69 9.94
CA PRO A 132 -9.25 -10.79 9.55
C PRO A 132 -10.00 -12.12 9.35
N SER A 133 -10.97 -12.42 10.20
CA SER A 133 -11.80 -13.64 10.12
C SER A 133 -12.72 -13.70 8.90
N GLU A 134 -13.02 -12.56 8.29
CA GLU A 134 -13.89 -12.46 7.11
C GLU A 134 -13.11 -12.55 5.78
N THR A 135 -11.77 -12.47 5.84
CA THR A 135 -10.92 -12.32 4.65
C THR A 135 -11.18 -13.41 3.62
N ARG A 136 -11.17 -14.69 4.03
CA ARG A 136 -11.43 -15.80 3.09
C ARG A 136 -12.77 -15.68 2.40
N LYS A 137 -13.82 -15.38 3.15
CA LYS A 137 -15.18 -15.25 2.61
C LYS A 137 -15.25 -14.11 1.59
N VAL A 138 -14.81 -12.91 1.99
CA VAL A 138 -14.88 -11.70 1.14
C VAL A 138 -14.06 -11.85 -0.12
N VAL A 139 -12.83 -12.36 -0.02
CA VAL A 139 -11.95 -12.61 -1.18
C VAL A 139 -12.58 -13.64 -2.13
N THR A 140 -13.17 -14.72 -1.59
CA THR A 140 -13.85 -15.73 -2.41
C THR A 140 -15.04 -15.14 -3.16
N GLU A 141 -15.84 -14.30 -2.50
CA GLU A 141 -16.98 -13.60 -3.11
C GLU A 141 -16.49 -12.64 -4.20
N ALA A 142 -15.44 -11.85 -3.93
CA ALA A 142 -14.85 -10.94 -4.91
C ALA A 142 -14.38 -11.70 -6.17
N PHE A 143 -13.69 -12.82 -6.03
CA PHE A 143 -13.28 -13.61 -7.20
C PHE A 143 -14.46 -14.22 -7.97
N LYS A 144 -15.56 -14.59 -7.29
CA LYS A 144 -16.79 -15.06 -7.96
C LYS A 144 -17.43 -13.94 -8.80
N GLU A 145 -17.46 -12.71 -8.27
CA GLU A 145 -17.95 -11.54 -9.02
C GLU A 145 -17.12 -11.27 -10.27
N LEU A 146 -15.80 -11.51 -10.18
CA LEU A 146 -14.84 -11.22 -11.23
C LEU A 146 -14.61 -12.38 -12.21
N VAL A 147 -15.31 -13.50 -12.08
CA VAL A 147 -15.08 -14.71 -12.90
C VAL A 147 -15.18 -14.45 -14.40
N ASN A 148 -16.05 -13.51 -14.81
CA ASN A 148 -16.25 -13.15 -16.20
C ASN A 148 -15.50 -11.85 -16.59
N LYS A 149 -14.50 -11.45 -15.81
CA LYS A 149 -13.68 -10.27 -16.15
C LYS A 149 -13.08 -10.45 -17.53
N THR A 150 -13.37 -9.53 -18.41
CA THR A 150 -12.70 -9.37 -19.71
C THR A 150 -11.97 -8.05 -19.69
N ASN A 151 -10.66 -8.09 -19.93
CA ASN A 151 -9.87 -6.89 -20.10
C ASN A 151 -9.45 -6.77 -21.58
N VAL A 152 -9.89 -5.71 -22.23
CA VAL A 152 -9.63 -5.40 -23.65
C VAL A 152 -8.84 -4.09 -23.71
N GLY A 153 -7.82 -3.95 -22.88
CA GLY A 153 -6.91 -2.80 -22.91
C GLY A 153 -5.78 -2.96 -23.92
N ASP A 154 -5.24 -1.85 -24.38
CA ASP A 154 -4.01 -1.84 -25.14
C ASP A 154 -2.85 -2.30 -24.25
N LYS A 155 -1.87 -2.98 -24.86
CA LYS A 155 -0.65 -3.37 -24.15
C LYS A 155 0.16 -2.12 -23.81
N HIS A 156 0.73 -2.12 -22.62
CA HIS A 156 1.68 -1.07 -22.23
C HIS A 156 3.00 -1.22 -22.98
N GLY A 157 3.85 -0.18 -22.91
CA GLY A 157 5.11 -0.15 -23.61
C GLY A 157 6.16 -1.16 -23.12
N ASN A 158 7.42 -0.77 -23.13
CA ASN A 158 8.51 -1.68 -22.79
C ASN A 158 8.61 -1.91 -21.27
N ILE A 159 8.85 -3.17 -20.89
CA ILE A 159 9.18 -3.51 -19.49
C ILE A 159 10.50 -2.84 -19.10
N PRO A 160 10.64 -2.29 -17.90
CA PRO A 160 11.91 -1.75 -17.38
C PRO A 160 12.99 -2.84 -17.34
N LEU A 161 14.18 -2.51 -17.84
CA LEU A 161 15.34 -3.42 -17.93
C LEU A 161 16.22 -3.34 -16.68
#